data_78cb150edd65c54740c902481217714c
#
_entry.id   78cb150edd65c54740c902481217714c
#
_cell.length_a   1.000
_cell.length_b   1.000
_cell.length_c   1.000
_cell.angle_alpha   90.00
_cell.angle_beta   90.00
_cell.angle_gamma   90.00
#
_symmetry.space_group_name_H-M   'P 1'
#
loop_
_entity.id
_entity.type
_entity.pdbx_description
1 polymer ?
#
loop_
_entity_poly.entity_id
_entity_poly.type
_entity_poly.pdbx_seq_one_letter_code
_entity_poly.pdbx_strand_id
1 'polypeptide(L)'
;MQLAQLNIAEALYGADDSRMEGFTGRIDVINALADCSPGFVWRLVDDDETDGALSLRMEGECDYTLVNMSVWTDIKSLFGFIYKTAHAKVMQGKKDWFNPISKNHVVLWWIEDGHIPSLDEAKAKLDMIRANGPSPEAFDFKTPFSEHGNPITSNFPRKDCA
;
A
#
# COMPACT_ATOMS: atom_id res chain seq x y z
N MET A 1 8.17 10.03 14.53
CA MET A 1 6.95 9.38 13.96
C MET A 1 7.34 8.53 12.76
N GLN A 2 6.57 7.51 12.45
CA GLN A 2 6.73 6.62 11.31
C GLN A 2 5.57 6.79 10.33
N LEU A 3 5.76 6.40 9.07
CA LEU A 3 4.73 6.51 8.04
C LEU A 3 4.08 5.15 7.80
N ALA A 4 2.78 5.05 8.07
CA ALA A 4 1.97 3.91 7.66
C ALA A 4 1.42 4.12 6.25
N GLN A 5 1.26 3.02 5.51
CA GLN A 5 0.72 2.97 4.16
C GLN A 5 -0.25 1.81 4.06
N LEU A 6 -1.43 2.06 3.50
CA LEU A 6 -2.34 1.05 2.99
C LEU A 6 -2.48 1.23 1.48
N ASN A 7 -2.40 0.12 0.75
CA ASN A 7 -2.81 0.02 -0.64
C ASN A 7 -3.76 -1.17 -0.80
N ILE A 8 -4.86 -0.96 -1.50
CA ILE A 8 -5.74 -2.04 -1.90
C ILE A 8 -5.75 -2.17 -3.43
N ALA A 9 -5.93 -3.39 -3.91
CA ALA A 9 -6.07 -3.69 -5.33
C ALA A 9 -7.21 -4.70 -5.52
N GLU A 10 -8.06 -4.47 -6.51
CA GLU A 10 -9.15 -5.38 -6.86
C GLU A 10 -8.68 -6.35 -7.93
N ALA A 11 -8.44 -7.61 -7.54
CA ALA A 11 -7.99 -8.63 -8.45
C ALA A 11 -9.09 -9.04 -9.44
N LEU A 12 -8.69 -9.37 -10.67
CA LEU A 12 -9.58 -9.88 -11.71
C LEU A 12 -10.03 -11.33 -11.43
N TYR A 13 -9.21 -12.07 -10.69
CA TYR A 13 -9.38 -13.51 -10.44
C TYR A 13 -8.96 -13.83 -9.00
N GLY A 14 -9.38 -14.99 -8.49
CA GLY A 14 -8.90 -15.49 -7.20
C GLY A 14 -7.39 -15.72 -7.20
N ALA A 15 -6.75 -15.65 -6.03
CA ALA A 15 -5.30 -15.81 -5.89
C ALA A 15 -4.77 -17.14 -6.42
N ASP A 16 -5.57 -18.20 -6.34
CA ASP A 16 -5.24 -19.57 -6.82
C ASP A 16 -5.46 -19.76 -8.33
N ASP A 17 -6.00 -18.77 -9.03
CA ASP A 17 -6.23 -18.86 -10.48
C ASP A 17 -4.90 -18.74 -11.23
N SER A 18 -4.66 -19.63 -12.20
CA SER A 18 -3.42 -19.65 -13.00
C SER A 18 -3.12 -18.34 -13.73
N ARG A 19 -4.13 -17.53 -14.01
CA ARG A 19 -3.98 -16.18 -14.59
C ARG A 19 -3.34 -15.18 -13.65
N MET A 20 -3.39 -15.44 -12.34
CA MET A 20 -2.73 -14.62 -11.32
C MET A 20 -1.28 -15.05 -11.03
N GLU A 21 -0.82 -16.19 -11.55
CA GLU A 21 0.50 -16.78 -11.27
C GLU A 21 1.66 -15.81 -11.54
N GLY A 22 1.52 -14.99 -12.58
CA GLY A 22 2.49 -13.94 -12.90
C GLY A 22 2.61 -12.83 -11.82
N PHE A 23 1.57 -12.63 -11.02
CA PHE A 23 1.56 -11.73 -9.87
C PHE A 23 1.93 -12.47 -8.58
N THR A 24 1.20 -13.54 -8.24
CA THR A 24 1.38 -14.28 -6.98
C THR A 24 2.79 -14.83 -6.83
N GLY A 25 3.39 -15.35 -7.91
CA GLY A 25 4.77 -15.87 -7.91
C GLY A 25 5.86 -14.81 -7.69
N ARG A 26 5.50 -13.51 -7.61
CA ARG A 26 6.44 -12.41 -7.34
C ARG A 26 6.28 -11.80 -5.96
N ILE A 27 5.25 -12.17 -5.23
CA ILE A 27 4.92 -11.57 -3.92
C ILE A 27 6.09 -11.75 -2.95
N ASP A 28 6.62 -12.95 -2.80
CA ASP A 28 7.72 -13.24 -1.87
C ASP A 28 8.98 -12.43 -2.20
N VAL A 29 9.31 -12.33 -3.50
CA VAL A 29 10.47 -11.55 -3.94
C VAL A 29 10.30 -10.07 -3.64
N ILE A 30 9.09 -9.52 -3.84
CA ILE A 30 8.79 -8.12 -3.56
C ILE A 30 8.73 -7.86 -2.06
N ASN A 31 8.17 -8.77 -1.28
CA ASN A 31 8.15 -8.69 0.18
C ASN A 31 9.57 -8.73 0.76
N ALA A 32 10.42 -9.68 0.33
CA ALA A 32 11.82 -9.75 0.72
C ALA A 32 12.60 -8.49 0.33
N LEU A 33 12.28 -7.89 -0.82
CA LEU A 33 12.87 -6.64 -1.25
C LEU A 33 12.43 -5.47 -0.35
N ALA A 34 11.17 -5.44 0.08
CA ALA A 34 10.69 -4.45 1.05
C ALA A 34 11.42 -4.59 2.38
N ASP A 35 11.48 -5.80 2.93
CA ASP A 35 12.11 -6.13 4.20
C ASP A 35 13.59 -5.69 4.26
N CYS A 36 14.29 -5.70 3.11
CA CYS A 36 15.69 -5.25 2.96
C CYS A 36 15.83 -3.78 2.54
N SER A 37 14.73 -3.06 2.31
CA SER A 37 14.79 -1.68 1.83
C SER A 37 15.09 -0.68 2.95
N PRO A 38 15.93 0.35 2.69
CA PRO A 38 16.20 1.38 3.67
C PRO A 38 14.92 2.03 4.18
N GLY A 39 14.77 2.10 5.52
CA GLY A 39 13.63 2.72 6.17
C GLY A 39 12.38 1.85 6.26
N PHE A 40 12.44 0.59 5.84
CA PHE A 40 11.38 -0.38 6.12
C PHE A 40 11.31 -0.69 7.62
N VAL A 41 10.10 -0.77 8.17
CA VAL A 41 9.86 -1.06 9.59
C VAL A 41 9.04 -2.33 9.77
N TRP A 42 7.90 -2.43 9.07
CA TRP A 42 6.97 -3.53 9.23
C TRP A 42 6.05 -3.66 8.01
N ARG A 43 5.54 -4.85 7.76
CA ARG A 43 4.46 -5.11 6.81
C ARG A 43 3.44 -6.09 7.38
N LEU A 44 2.21 -5.97 6.88
CA LEU A 44 1.14 -6.90 7.18
C LEU A 44 1.47 -8.28 6.59
N VAL A 45 1.37 -9.29 7.42
CA VAL A 45 1.39 -10.71 7.05
C VAL A 45 0.15 -11.36 7.62
N ASP A 46 -0.32 -12.44 7.02
CA ASP A 46 -1.38 -13.24 7.63
C ASP A 46 -0.82 -14.18 8.72
N ASP A 47 -1.72 -14.82 9.47
CA ASP A 47 -1.34 -15.67 10.61
C ASP A 47 -0.54 -16.92 10.18
N ASP A 48 -0.65 -17.34 8.93
CA ASP A 48 0.03 -18.51 8.37
C ASP A 48 1.42 -18.19 7.80
N GLU A 49 1.87 -16.94 7.84
CA GLU A 49 3.16 -16.43 7.34
C GLU A 49 3.44 -16.74 5.84
N THR A 50 2.44 -17.27 5.12
CA THR A 50 2.68 -17.89 3.81
C THR A 50 2.56 -16.94 2.64
N ASP A 51 1.51 -16.11 2.54
CA ASP A 51 1.25 -15.37 1.29
C ASP A 51 1.00 -13.85 1.51
N GLY A 52 1.51 -13.29 2.60
CA GLY A 52 1.26 -11.90 2.93
C GLY A 52 -0.23 -11.65 3.11
N ALA A 53 -0.73 -10.55 2.59
CA ALA A 53 -2.11 -10.12 2.81
C ALA A 53 -3.13 -10.68 1.78
N LEU A 54 -2.83 -11.78 1.07
CA LEU A 54 -3.74 -12.35 0.06
C LEU A 54 -5.04 -12.91 0.65
N SER A 55 -4.98 -13.45 1.86
CA SER A 55 -6.12 -14.06 2.55
C SER A 55 -6.96 -13.03 3.33
N LEU A 56 -6.40 -11.86 3.61
CA LEU A 56 -7.07 -10.84 4.42
C LEU A 56 -8.16 -10.13 3.61
N ARG A 57 -9.28 -9.83 4.28
CA ARG A 57 -10.41 -9.11 3.68
C ARG A 57 -10.68 -7.83 4.45
N MET A 58 -11.08 -6.81 3.71
CA MET A 58 -11.46 -5.51 4.28
C MET A 58 -12.96 -5.31 4.09
N GLU A 59 -13.67 -5.01 5.17
CA GLU A 59 -15.10 -4.79 5.14
C GLU A 59 -15.50 -3.68 4.14
N GLY A 60 -16.53 -3.94 3.34
CA GLY A 60 -17.04 -2.99 2.36
C GLY A 60 -16.27 -2.92 1.04
N GLU A 61 -15.22 -3.75 0.87
CA GLU A 61 -14.52 -3.94 -0.39
C GLU A 61 -14.94 -5.26 -1.07
N CYS A 62 -14.54 -5.43 -2.33
CA CYS A 62 -14.81 -6.63 -3.12
C CYS A 62 -14.12 -7.88 -2.53
N ASP A 63 -14.69 -9.07 -2.73
CA ASP A 63 -14.13 -10.34 -2.23
C ASP A 63 -12.72 -10.64 -2.77
N TYR A 64 -12.39 -10.10 -3.94
CA TYR A 64 -11.05 -10.23 -4.54
C TYR A 64 -10.14 -9.03 -4.25
N THR A 65 -10.48 -8.22 -3.24
CA THR A 65 -9.61 -7.12 -2.84
C THR A 65 -8.39 -7.65 -2.09
N LEU A 66 -7.23 -7.37 -2.64
CA LEU A 66 -5.95 -7.60 -2.00
C LEU A 66 -5.60 -6.41 -1.13
N VAL A 67 -5.12 -6.68 0.07
CA VAL A 67 -4.74 -5.67 1.07
C VAL A 67 -3.24 -5.70 1.26
N ASN A 68 -2.57 -4.58 1.05
CA ASN A 68 -1.15 -4.40 1.34
C ASN A 68 -0.98 -3.24 2.31
N MET A 69 -0.35 -3.50 3.47
CA MET A 69 -0.09 -2.49 4.48
C MET A 69 1.35 -2.61 4.98
N SER A 70 2.01 -1.47 5.15
CA SER A 70 3.38 -1.42 5.62
C SER A 70 3.69 -0.14 6.38
N VAL A 71 4.76 -0.17 7.17
CA VAL A 71 5.25 0.96 7.96
C VAL A 71 6.69 1.26 7.55
N TRP A 72 7.01 2.53 7.42
CA TRP A 72 8.29 3.07 6.97
C TRP A 72 8.77 4.20 7.86
N THR A 73 10.07 4.44 7.91
CA THR A 73 10.61 5.57 8.69
C THR A 73 10.17 6.92 8.16
N ASP A 74 10.00 7.03 6.85
CA ASP A 74 9.64 8.28 6.18
C ASP A 74 9.09 8.07 4.76
N ILE A 75 8.51 9.12 4.18
CA ILE A 75 7.91 9.08 2.85
C ILE A 75 8.92 8.85 1.71
N LYS A 76 10.19 9.24 1.89
CA LYS A 76 11.23 9.08 0.86
C LYS A 76 11.65 7.62 0.76
N SER A 77 11.70 6.92 1.89
CA SER A 77 12.01 5.49 1.98
C SER A 77 10.95 4.67 1.26
N LEU A 78 9.67 4.89 1.60
CA LEU A 78 8.55 4.25 0.91
C LEU A 78 8.54 4.57 -0.60
N PHE A 79 8.73 5.83 -0.96
CA PHE A 79 8.78 6.27 -2.33
C PHE A 79 9.94 5.61 -3.11
N GLY A 80 11.12 5.52 -2.47
CA GLY A 80 12.29 4.85 -3.04
C GLY A 80 12.00 3.38 -3.35
N PHE A 81 11.34 2.66 -2.45
CA PHE A 81 10.91 1.28 -2.67
C PHE A 81 9.95 1.18 -3.86
N ILE A 82 8.87 1.96 -3.86
CA ILE A 82 7.82 1.86 -4.88
C ILE A 82 8.34 2.16 -6.29
N TYR A 83 9.15 3.21 -6.46
CA TYR A 83 9.49 3.74 -7.78
C TYR A 83 10.87 3.37 -8.30
N LYS A 84 11.81 3.01 -7.43
CA LYS A 84 13.21 2.77 -7.80
C LYS A 84 13.63 1.30 -7.74
N THR A 85 12.74 0.40 -7.33
CA THR A 85 13.04 -1.03 -7.18
C THR A 85 12.34 -1.89 -8.23
N ALA A 86 12.50 -3.21 -8.12
CA ALA A 86 11.77 -4.19 -8.93
C ALA A 86 10.24 -4.11 -8.76
N HIS A 87 9.75 -3.52 -7.67
CA HIS A 87 8.32 -3.23 -7.46
C HIS A 87 7.73 -2.43 -8.63
N ALA A 88 8.45 -1.42 -9.12
CA ALA A 88 8.02 -0.63 -10.27
C ALA A 88 7.79 -1.46 -11.55
N LYS A 89 8.53 -2.56 -11.74
CA LYS A 89 8.38 -3.47 -12.89
C LYS A 89 7.13 -4.33 -12.77
N VAL A 90 6.81 -4.80 -11.56
CA VAL A 90 5.58 -5.56 -11.30
C VAL A 90 4.37 -4.68 -11.55
N MET A 91 4.42 -3.42 -11.13
CA MET A 91 3.34 -2.46 -11.35
C MET A 91 3.06 -2.15 -12.85
N GLN A 92 4.01 -2.39 -13.75
CA GLN A 92 3.78 -2.20 -15.20
C GLN A 92 2.82 -3.25 -15.78
N GLY A 93 2.76 -4.47 -15.22
CA GLY A 93 1.86 -5.55 -15.63
C GLY A 93 0.48 -5.56 -14.97
N LYS A 94 0.17 -4.59 -14.13
CA LYS A 94 -1.02 -4.60 -13.25
C LYS A 94 -2.36 -4.75 -13.99
N LYS A 95 -2.46 -4.29 -15.23
CA LYS A 95 -3.69 -4.38 -16.05
C LYS A 95 -4.13 -5.81 -16.37
N ASP A 96 -3.19 -6.75 -16.29
CA ASP A 96 -3.45 -8.17 -16.56
C ASP A 96 -4.06 -8.85 -15.33
N TRP A 97 -3.92 -8.25 -14.14
CA TRP A 97 -4.31 -8.86 -12.87
C TRP A 97 -5.35 -8.08 -12.09
N PHE A 98 -5.48 -6.74 -12.31
CA PHE A 98 -6.30 -5.87 -11.47
C PHE A 98 -7.27 -5.00 -12.25
N ASN A 99 -8.46 -4.86 -11.67
CA ASN A 99 -9.44 -3.86 -12.09
C ASN A 99 -8.97 -2.45 -11.74
N PRO A 100 -9.27 -1.45 -12.59
CA PRO A 100 -9.07 -0.05 -12.21
C PRO A 100 -10.05 0.35 -11.11
N ILE A 101 -9.54 0.85 -9.99
CA ILE A 101 -10.34 1.41 -8.91
C ILE A 101 -10.49 2.91 -9.13
N SER A 102 -11.71 3.41 -9.22
CA SER A 102 -12.00 4.83 -9.48
C SER A 102 -11.89 5.72 -8.23
N LYS A 103 -12.04 5.13 -7.05
CA LYS A 103 -11.91 5.80 -5.73
C LYS A 103 -10.49 5.70 -5.20
N ASN A 104 -10.14 6.48 -4.17
CA ASN A 104 -8.85 6.34 -3.50
C ASN A 104 -8.67 4.90 -3.02
N HIS A 105 -7.52 4.30 -3.36
CA HIS A 105 -7.13 2.93 -3.01
C HIS A 105 -5.74 2.88 -2.37
N VAL A 106 -5.15 4.04 -2.17
CA VAL A 106 -3.92 4.26 -1.40
C VAL A 106 -4.19 5.31 -0.35
N VAL A 107 -3.77 5.08 0.89
CA VAL A 107 -3.76 6.07 1.95
C VAL A 107 -2.47 5.98 2.76
N LEU A 108 -1.96 7.13 3.14
CA LEU A 108 -0.78 7.33 3.97
C LEU A 108 -1.19 8.10 5.21
N TRP A 109 -0.61 7.78 6.36
CA TRP A 109 -0.81 8.52 7.60
C TRP A 109 0.40 8.36 8.53
N TRP A 110 0.63 9.35 9.38
CA TRP A 110 1.70 9.31 10.38
C TRP A 110 1.24 8.62 11.65
N ILE A 111 2.09 7.78 12.21
CA ILE A 111 1.86 7.02 13.45
C ILE A 111 3.02 7.21 14.43
N GLU A 112 2.79 6.97 15.72
CA GLU A 112 3.85 6.96 16.72
C GLU A 112 4.88 5.85 16.43
N ASP A 113 6.12 6.09 16.83
CA ASP A 113 7.20 5.11 16.67
C ASP A 113 6.86 3.81 17.42
N GLY A 114 6.93 2.68 16.72
CA GLY A 114 6.62 1.36 17.26
C GLY A 114 5.12 1.00 17.29
N HIS A 115 4.23 1.89 16.88
CA HIS A 115 2.82 1.52 16.66
C HIS A 115 2.67 0.61 15.45
N ILE A 116 1.92 -0.49 15.61
CA ILE A 116 1.54 -1.38 14.52
C ILE A 116 0.07 -1.12 14.18
N PRO A 117 -0.22 -0.58 13.00
CA PRO A 117 -1.60 -0.24 12.65
C PRO A 117 -2.45 -1.50 12.41
N SER A 118 -3.70 -1.45 12.86
CA SER A 118 -4.68 -2.51 12.59
C SER A 118 -5.37 -2.30 11.23
N LEU A 119 -6.05 -3.35 10.74
CA LEU A 119 -6.89 -3.25 9.53
C LEU A 119 -8.03 -2.26 9.70
N ASP A 120 -8.64 -2.19 10.89
CA ASP A 120 -9.72 -1.25 11.20
C ASP A 120 -9.22 0.19 11.17
N GLU A 121 -8.04 0.44 11.72
CA GLU A 121 -7.39 1.75 11.64
C GLU A 121 -7.13 2.14 10.18
N ALA A 122 -6.53 1.25 9.41
CA ALA A 122 -6.23 1.48 7.99
C ALA A 122 -7.51 1.72 7.17
N LYS A 123 -8.58 0.96 7.45
CA LYS A 123 -9.90 1.14 6.84
C LYS A 123 -10.46 2.52 7.16
N ALA A 124 -10.41 2.95 8.42
CA ALA A 124 -10.89 4.27 8.83
C ALA A 124 -10.13 5.39 8.11
N LYS A 125 -8.80 5.26 7.93
CA LYS A 125 -7.99 6.21 7.17
C LYS A 125 -8.37 6.24 5.69
N LEU A 126 -8.60 5.07 5.08
CA LEU A 126 -9.05 4.97 3.69
C LEU A 126 -10.42 5.60 3.49
N ASP A 127 -11.36 5.39 4.40
CA ASP A 127 -12.69 5.99 4.35
C ASP A 127 -12.61 7.52 4.55
N MET A 128 -11.74 7.99 5.44
CA MET A 128 -11.51 9.41 5.68
C MET A 128 -11.04 10.14 4.41
N ILE A 129 -10.03 9.62 3.71
CA ILE A 129 -9.55 10.26 2.47
C ILE A 129 -10.58 10.16 1.35
N ARG A 130 -11.38 9.11 1.30
CA ARG A 130 -12.49 8.95 0.33
C ARG A 130 -13.61 9.97 0.56
N ALA A 131 -13.95 10.23 1.81
CA ALA A 131 -15.02 11.14 2.18
C ALA A 131 -14.62 12.62 2.09
N ASN A 132 -13.41 12.95 2.53
CA ASN A 132 -13.00 14.33 2.79
C ASN A 132 -11.87 14.83 1.87
N GLY A 133 -11.27 13.93 1.07
CA GLY A 133 -10.03 14.22 0.36
C GLY A 133 -8.80 14.19 1.28
N PRO A 134 -7.60 14.49 0.74
CA PRO A 134 -6.35 14.45 1.49
C PRO A 134 -6.31 15.48 2.63
N SER A 135 -5.86 15.05 3.80
CA SER A 135 -5.64 15.85 5.01
C SER A 135 -4.35 15.41 5.73
N PRO A 136 -3.85 16.14 6.74
CA PRO A 136 -2.72 15.69 7.54
C PRO A 136 -2.91 14.33 8.22
N GLU A 137 -4.16 13.92 8.46
CA GLU A 137 -4.51 12.67 9.14
C GLU A 137 -4.65 11.48 8.19
N ALA A 138 -4.91 11.74 6.88
CA ALA A 138 -5.04 10.73 5.83
C ALA A 138 -4.76 11.37 4.47
N PHE A 139 -3.68 10.97 3.80
CA PHE A 139 -3.24 11.59 2.55
C PHE A 139 -2.75 10.55 1.53
N ASP A 140 -2.37 11.01 0.36
CA ASP A 140 -1.81 10.19 -0.72
C ASP A 140 -0.49 10.77 -1.24
N PHE A 141 0.13 10.11 -2.22
CA PHE A 141 1.37 10.58 -2.84
C PHE A 141 1.19 11.86 -3.68
N LYS A 142 -0.05 12.20 -4.06
CA LYS A 142 -0.34 13.40 -4.87
C LYS A 142 -0.37 14.65 -3.99
N THR A 143 -0.83 14.49 -2.74
CA THR A 143 -0.96 15.57 -1.75
C THR A 143 -0.36 15.13 -0.41
N PRO A 144 0.97 14.98 -0.32
CA PRO A 144 1.62 14.50 0.88
C PRO A 144 1.72 15.58 1.97
N PHE A 145 1.68 15.13 3.23
CA PHE A 145 1.88 15.97 4.41
C PHE A 145 3.05 15.46 5.26
N SER A 146 3.75 16.38 5.92
CA SER A 146 4.78 16.05 6.91
C SER A 146 4.16 15.54 8.22
N GLU A 147 4.99 14.95 9.09
CA GLU A 147 4.59 14.51 10.44
C GLU A 147 4.05 15.65 11.33
N HIS A 148 4.31 16.90 10.96
CA HIS A 148 3.78 18.09 11.62
C HIS A 148 2.53 18.67 10.94
N GLY A 149 1.96 17.96 9.96
CA GLY A 149 0.74 18.37 9.25
C GLY A 149 0.95 19.46 8.18
N ASN A 150 2.19 19.78 7.83
CA ASN A 150 2.46 20.75 6.77
C ASN A 150 2.43 20.08 5.39
N PRO A 151 1.81 20.70 4.37
CA PRO A 151 1.89 20.19 3.00
C PRO A 151 3.34 20.09 2.52
N ILE A 152 3.68 18.95 1.91
CA ILE A 152 4.99 18.74 1.29
C ILE A 152 4.88 19.11 -0.17
N THR A 153 5.56 20.18 -0.60
CA THR A 153 5.77 20.49 -2.01
C THR A 153 6.80 19.51 -2.56
N SER A 154 6.35 18.40 -3.12
CA SER A 154 7.25 17.36 -3.59
C SER A 154 7.29 17.32 -5.13
N ASN A 155 8.50 17.17 -5.67
CA ASN A 155 8.73 16.73 -7.04
C ASN A 155 8.68 15.19 -7.13
N PHE A 156 7.78 14.54 -6.39
CA PHE A 156 7.55 13.11 -6.57
C PHE A 156 6.99 12.88 -7.98
N PRO A 157 7.53 11.95 -8.77
CA PRO A 157 6.96 11.64 -10.08
C PRO A 157 5.49 11.28 -9.93
N ARG A 158 4.62 12.07 -10.58
CA ARG A 158 3.16 11.85 -10.59
C ARG A 158 2.79 10.67 -11.51
N LYS A 159 3.47 9.53 -11.39
CA LYS A 159 3.02 8.33 -12.07
C LYS A 159 2.02 7.64 -11.15
N ASP A 160 0.82 7.48 -11.65
CA ASP A 160 -0.27 6.78 -10.98
C ASP A 160 0.18 5.37 -10.61
N CYS A 161 0.52 5.17 -9.34
CA CYS A 161 0.59 3.86 -8.72
C CYS A 161 -0.84 3.50 -8.31
N ALA A 162 -1.61 3.08 -9.28
CA ALA A 162 -2.85 2.37 -9.08
C ALA A 162 -2.67 1.00 -9.69
#